data_d6f577109c5ff4b27dee072c6fb5e154
#
_entry.id   d6f577109c5ff4b27dee072c6fb5e154
#
_cell.length_a   1.000
_cell.length_b   1.000
_cell.length_c   1.000
_cell.angle_alpha   90.00
_cell.angle_beta   90.00
_cell.angle_gamma   90.00
#
_symmetry.space_group_name_H-M   'P 1'
#
loop_
_entity.id
_entity.type
_entity.pdbx_description
1 polymer ?
#
loop_
_entity_poly.entity_id
_entity_poly.type
_entity_poly.pdbx_seq_one_letter_code
_entity_poly.pdbx_strand_id
1 'polypeptide(L)'
;MINVHRTTACRAIRQVSLALQLRLRNYIHLPTQEEAAKSRQDLLLKSGIPGIVGCIDGTHVRIQALSEHEYLYVNRKGYHSINVQIVCNSDMGIVDLVARWPGSTHDARILRESALQREFEAGRVNGLLLGDSGYPLKRWLKTPVIAERTAQERRYNEKHTQRRNIVERCIGVLKRRFHCLHSEMRMHPECVCVIIAAQHLCEKENPPSRRIGTGGG
;
A
#
# COMPACT_ATOMS: atom_id res chain seq x y z
N MET A 1 24.13 20.24 18.56
CA MET A 1 23.41 18.95 18.75
C MET A 1 22.39 19.15 19.85
N ILE A 2 21.10 18.89 19.57
CA ILE A 2 20.06 18.95 20.61
C ILE A 2 20.11 17.63 21.36
N ASN A 3 20.51 17.67 22.63
CA ASN A 3 20.61 16.48 23.47
C ASN A 3 19.24 16.19 24.09
N VAL A 4 18.41 15.39 23.36
CA VAL A 4 17.06 15.00 23.80
C VAL A 4 17.11 13.57 24.35
N HIS A 5 16.58 13.38 25.54
CA HIS A 5 16.50 12.04 26.12
C HIS A 5 15.60 11.12 25.27
N ARG A 6 15.98 9.84 25.15
CA ARG A 6 15.28 8.85 24.30
C ARG A 6 13.77 8.78 24.56
N THR A 7 13.34 8.83 25.82
CA THR A 7 11.90 8.79 26.18
C THR A 7 11.14 10.02 25.70
N THR A 8 11.78 11.19 25.73
CA THR A 8 11.18 12.45 25.21
C THR A 8 10.98 12.37 23.71
N ALA A 9 12.00 11.88 22.99
CA ALA A 9 11.91 11.66 21.54
C ALA A 9 10.79 10.66 21.18
N CYS A 10 10.70 9.53 21.87
CA CYS A 10 9.64 8.54 21.65
C CYS A 10 8.23 9.12 21.91
N ARG A 11 8.06 9.92 22.98
CA ARG A 11 6.78 10.58 23.28
C ARG A 11 6.41 11.59 22.18
N ALA A 12 7.35 12.42 21.75
CA ALA A 12 7.13 13.40 20.68
C ALA A 12 6.74 12.71 19.36
N ILE A 13 7.47 11.67 18.95
CA ILE A 13 7.13 10.90 17.74
C ILE A 13 5.71 10.34 17.84
N ARG A 14 5.35 9.73 18.97
CA ARG A 14 4.01 9.19 19.17
C ARG A 14 2.93 10.25 19.08
N GLN A 15 3.09 11.39 19.76
CA GLN A 15 2.12 12.49 19.77
C GLN A 15 1.93 13.08 18.37
N VAL A 16 3.02 13.38 17.66
CA VAL A 16 2.96 13.90 16.28
C VAL A 16 2.31 12.89 15.36
N SER A 17 2.68 11.61 15.43
CA SER A 17 2.10 10.56 14.59
C SER A 17 0.61 10.38 14.84
N LEU A 18 0.14 10.44 16.09
CA LEU A 18 -1.29 10.40 16.42
C LEU A 18 -2.04 11.62 15.87
N ALA A 19 -1.48 12.82 16.00
CA ALA A 19 -2.07 14.03 15.44
C ALA A 19 -2.21 13.98 13.92
N LEU A 20 -1.20 13.43 13.24
CA LEU A 20 -1.24 13.20 11.79
C LEU A 20 -2.27 12.14 11.42
N GLN A 21 -2.36 11.04 12.18
CA GLN A 21 -3.33 9.97 11.93
C GLN A 21 -4.79 10.46 11.97
N LEU A 22 -5.11 11.42 12.84
CA LEU A 22 -6.44 12.03 12.89
C LEU A 22 -6.81 12.75 11.59
N ARG A 23 -5.83 13.26 10.85
CA ARG A 23 -6.02 13.93 9.57
C ARG A 23 -5.98 12.98 8.36
N LEU A 24 -5.63 11.71 8.58
CA LEU A 24 -5.40 10.75 7.49
C LEU A 24 -6.61 10.63 6.55
N ARG A 25 -7.82 10.63 7.10
CA ARG A 25 -9.08 10.50 6.34
C ARG A 25 -9.32 11.64 5.35
N ASN A 26 -8.73 12.82 5.59
CA ASN A 26 -8.86 13.96 4.68
C ASN A 26 -7.98 13.82 3.44
N TYR A 27 -6.98 12.93 3.49
CA TYR A 27 -5.96 12.78 2.45
C TYR A 27 -5.97 11.38 1.81
N ILE A 28 -6.35 10.36 2.57
CA ILE A 28 -6.47 8.99 2.08
C ILE A 28 -7.94 8.63 2.09
N HIS A 29 -8.53 8.64 0.92
CA HIS A 29 -9.91 8.26 0.66
C HIS A 29 -9.98 7.51 -0.65
N LEU A 30 -10.96 6.64 -0.74
CA LEU A 30 -11.25 5.97 -2.00
C LEU A 30 -11.62 6.98 -3.08
N PRO A 31 -11.27 6.71 -4.34
CA PRO A 31 -11.45 7.69 -5.40
C PRO A 31 -12.92 8.07 -5.58
N THR A 32 -13.17 9.35 -5.76
CA THR A 32 -14.45 9.87 -6.23
C THR A 32 -14.77 9.31 -7.63
N GLN A 33 -15.97 9.52 -8.11
CA GLN A 33 -16.37 9.09 -9.47
C GLN A 33 -15.48 9.71 -10.56
N GLU A 34 -15.11 10.98 -10.39
CA GLU A 34 -14.24 11.72 -11.32
C GLU A 34 -12.81 11.22 -11.27
N GLU A 35 -12.23 11.04 -10.08
CA GLU A 35 -10.90 10.49 -9.90
C GLU A 35 -10.79 9.05 -10.43
N ALA A 36 -11.82 8.24 -10.20
CA ALA A 36 -11.90 6.90 -10.76
C ALA A 36 -12.01 6.92 -12.29
N ALA A 37 -12.76 7.85 -12.88
CA ALA A 37 -12.85 8.02 -14.33
C ALA A 37 -11.51 8.41 -14.93
N LYS A 38 -10.82 9.38 -14.34
CA LYS A 38 -9.46 9.78 -14.73
C LYS A 38 -8.48 8.61 -14.65
N SER A 39 -8.46 7.90 -13.52
CA SER A 39 -7.56 6.75 -13.32
C SER A 39 -7.84 5.64 -14.36
N ARG A 40 -9.11 5.37 -14.69
CA ARG A 40 -9.47 4.40 -15.73
C ARG A 40 -8.90 4.79 -17.09
N GLN A 41 -9.04 6.07 -17.46
CA GLN A 41 -8.54 6.58 -18.75
C GLN A 41 -7.01 6.49 -18.81
N ASP A 42 -6.31 6.98 -17.79
CA ASP A 42 -4.85 6.96 -17.71
C ASP A 42 -4.29 5.54 -17.75
N LEU A 43 -4.93 4.62 -17.01
CA LEU A 43 -4.50 3.22 -16.96
C LEU A 43 -4.87 2.47 -18.24
N LEU A 44 -5.98 2.78 -18.90
CA LEU A 44 -6.34 2.21 -20.19
C LEU A 44 -5.31 2.58 -21.26
N LEU A 45 -4.97 3.86 -21.38
CA LEU A 45 -3.95 4.34 -22.34
C LEU A 45 -2.59 3.68 -22.14
N LYS A 46 -2.24 3.44 -20.88
CA LYS A 46 -0.95 2.83 -20.51
C LYS A 46 -0.95 1.29 -20.59
N SER A 47 -2.08 0.59 -20.45
CA SER A 47 -2.14 -0.88 -20.28
C SER A 47 -2.92 -1.62 -21.35
N GLY A 48 -3.89 -0.95 -21.94
CA GLY A 48 -4.90 -1.62 -22.76
C GLY A 48 -5.83 -2.58 -21.97
N ILE A 49 -5.83 -2.52 -20.63
CA ILE A 49 -6.81 -3.24 -19.80
C ILE A 49 -7.86 -2.23 -19.35
N PRO A 50 -9.13 -2.39 -19.73
CA PRO A 50 -10.17 -1.43 -19.41
C PRO A 50 -10.62 -1.54 -17.96
N GLY A 51 -11.13 -0.43 -17.42
CA GLY A 51 -11.83 -0.41 -16.14
C GLY A 51 -10.95 -0.36 -14.89
N ILE A 52 -9.60 -0.37 -15.00
CA ILE A 52 -8.71 -0.34 -13.84
C ILE A 52 -8.70 1.06 -13.23
N VAL A 53 -8.90 1.14 -11.90
CA VAL A 53 -8.81 2.38 -11.11
C VAL A 53 -7.58 2.43 -10.22
N GLY A 54 -6.91 1.31 -9.99
CA GLY A 54 -5.71 1.24 -9.15
C GLY A 54 -5.14 -0.16 -9.01
N CYS A 55 -4.07 -0.24 -8.22
CA CYS A 55 -3.39 -1.50 -7.89
C CYS A 55 -3.29 -1.65 -6.37
N ILE A 56 -3.42 -2.89 -5.89
CA ILE A 56 -3.31 -3.28 -4.48
C ILE A 56 -2.12 -4.20 -4.29
N ASP A 57 -1.38 -4.00 -3.20
CA ASP A 57 -0.28 -4.89 -2.81
C ASP A 57 -0.05 -4.87 -1.29
N GLY A 58 0.55 -5.95 -0.78
CA GLY A 58 1.01 -6.08 0.59
C GLY A 58 2.49 -5.76 0.74
N THR A 59 2.87 -5.15 1.86
CA THR A 59 4.27 -4.97 2.19
C THR A 59 4.52 -5.15 3.68
N HIS A 60 5.70 -5.69 4.03
CA HIS A 60 6.08 -5.90 5.42
C HIS A 60 6.98 -4.76 5.92
N VAL A 61 6.64 -4.22 7.09
CA VAL A 61 7.50 -3.32 7.86
C VAL A 61 8.07 -4.10 9.03
N ARG A 62 9.40 -4.21 9.08
CA ARG A 62 10.11 -5.02 10.08
C ARG A 62 9.99 -4.40 11.47
N ILE A 63 9.72 -5.25 12.45
CA ILE A 63 9.68 -4.87 13.87
C ILE A 63 10.58 -5.78 14.69
N GLN A 64 10.98 -5.32 15.88
CA GLN A 64 11.67 -6.16 16.86
C GLN A 64 10.74 -7.30 17.31
N ALA A 65 11.34 -8.46 17.62
CA ALA A 65 10.63 -9.58 18.25
C ALA A 65 9.91 -9.13 19.53
N LEU A 66 8.72 -9.67 19.73
CA LEU A 66 7.90 -9.41 20.92
C LEU A 66 8.12 -10.54 21.93
N SER A 67 7.91 -10.25 23.21
CA SER A 67 7.95 -11.26 24.27
C SER A 67 6.68 -12.11 24.32
N GLU A 68 5.55 -11.56 23.86
CA GLU A 68 4.25 -12.22 23.86
C GLU A 68 3.69 -12.37 22.44
N HIS A 69 3.06 -13.50 22.16
CA HIS A 69 2.44 -13.77 20.84
C HIS A 69 3.36 -13.55 19.64
N GLU A 70 4.66 -13.75 19.83
CA GLU A 70 5.71 -13.56 18.83
C GLU A 70 5.37 -14.21 17.48
N TYR A 71 4.87 -15.44 17.50
CA TYR A 71 4.53 -16.24 16.33
C TYR A 71 3.52 -15.57 15.38
N LEU A 72 2.66 -14.70 15.89
CA LEU A 72 1.71 -13.96 15.08
C LEU A 72 2.39 -12.96 14.13
N TYR A 73 3.56 -12.46 14.51
CA TYR A 73 4.27 -11.43 13.75
C TYR A 73 5.31 -11.98 12.78
N VAL A 74 5.64 -13.28 12.86
CA VAL A 74 6.59 -13.92 11.94
C VAL A 74 5.96 -14.08 10.56
N ASN A 75 6.54 -13.44 9.56
CA ASN A 75 6.10 -13.55 8.17
C ASN A 75 6.73 -14.76 7.46
N ARG A 76 6.32 -15.00 6.22
CA ARG A 76 6.83 -16.10 5.38
C ARG A 76 8.35 -16.08 5.14
N LYS A 77 9.03 -14.96 5.38
CA LYS A 77 10.49 -14.80 5.26
C LYS A 77 11.21 -15.01 6.58
N GLY A 78 10.50 -15.41 7.65
CA GLY A 78 11.08 -15.74 8.96
C GLY A 78 11.49 -14.54 9.83
N TYR A 79 10.96 -13.34 9.58
CA TYR A 79 11.20 -12.18 10.45
C TYR A 79 9.90 -11.53 10.93
N HIS A 80 9.98 -10.83 12.08
CA HIS A 80 8.84 -10.14 12.69
C HIS A 80 8.48 -8.88 11.90
N SER A 81 7.20 -8.70 11.63
CA SER A 81 6.73 -7.57 10.82
C SER A 81 5.27 -7.22 11.08
N ILE A 82 4.91 -6.01 10.69
CA ILE A 82 3.52 -5.60 10.40
C ILE A 82 3.29 -5.81 8.90
N ASN A 83 2.20 -6.49 8.54
CA ASN A 83 1.73 -6.55 7.15
C ASN A 83 0.88 -5.32 6.85
N VAL A 84 1.26 -4.58 5.82
CA VAL A 84 0.65 -3.31 5.40
C VAL A 84 0.08 -3.47 4.01
N GLN A 85 -1.22 -3.32 3.86
CA GLN A 85 -1.89 -3.29 2.55
C GLN A 85 -1.96 -1.86 2.04
N ILE A 86 -1.61 -1.64 0.79
CA ILE A 86 -1.61 -0.34 0.11
C ILE A 86 -2.39 -0.46 -1.19
N VAL A 87 -3.24 0.54 -1.47
CA VAL A 87 -3.86 0.73 -2.78
C VAL A 87 -3.40 2.07 -3.35
N CYS A 88 -2.92 2.06 -4.58
CA CYS A 88 -2.54 3.28 -5.29
C CYS A 88 -3.29 3.44 -6.62
N ASN A 89 -3.45 4.70 -7.04
CA ASN A 89 -4.04 5.09 -8.33
C ASN A 89 -2.97 5.13 -9.46
N SER A 90 -3.36 5.64 -10.64
CA SER A 90 -2.50 5.79 -11.83
C SER A 90 -1.27 6.67 -11.64
N ASP A 91 -1.32 7.59 -10.69
CA ASP A 91 -0.26 8.57 -10.39
C ASP A 91 0.60 8.16 -9.18
N MET A 92 0.49 6.91 -8.70
CA MET A 92 1.09 6.40 -7.47
C MET A 92 0.55 7.08 -6.18
N GLY A 93 -0.55 7.83 -6.27
CA GLY A 93 -1.21 8.38 -5.08
C GLY A 93 -1.86 7.27 -4.28
N ILE A 94 -1.57 7.20 -2.98
CA ILE A 94 -2.18 6.19 -2.09
C ILE A 94 -3.62 6.60 -1.80
N VAL A 95 -4.55 5.71 -2.10
CA VAL A 95 -6.00 5.91 -1.95
C VAL A 95 -6.62 5.05 -0.84
N ASP A 96 -5.93 4.01 -0.41
CA ASP A 96 -6.28 3.20 0.76
C ASP A 96 -5.04 2.61 1.42
N LEU A 97 -5.06 2.54 2.74
CA LEU A 97 -3.97 2.00 3.55
C LEU A 97 -4.53 1.26 4.75
N VAL A 98 -4.06 0.03 4.96
CA VAL A 98 -4.32 -0.76 6.16
C VAL A 98 -3.00 -1.18 6.79
N ALA A 99 -2.65 -0.62 7.96
CA ALA A 99 -1.41 -0.89 8.70
C ALA A 99 -1.74 -1.31 10.12
N ARG A 100 -2.24 -2.53 10.33
CA ARG A 100 -2.63 -3.03 11.66
C ARG A 100 -2.47 -4.54 11.86
N TRP A 101 -2.10 -5.26 10.80
CA TRP A 101 -2.10 -6.71 10.83
C TRP A 101 -0.71 -7.27 11.13
N PRO A 102 -0.62 -8.31 11.99
CA PRO A 102 0.63 -9.03 12.21
C PRO A 102 1.16 -9.66 10.93
N GLY A 103 2.47 -9.84 10.84
CA GLY A 103 3.17 -10.32 9.65
C GLY A 103 2.77 -11.70 9.13
N SER A 104 2.23 -12.56 9.98
CA SER A 104 1.70 -13.87 9.56
C SER A 104 0.36 -13.78 8.82
N THR A 105 -0.31 -12.61 8.87
CA THR A 105 -1.64 -12.45 8.26
C THR A 105 -1.54 -12.39 6.75
N HIS A 106 -2.29 -13.24 6.06
CA HIS A 106 -2.35 -13.27 4.60
C HIS A 106 -3.13 -12.08 4.03
N ASP A 107 -2.72 -11.59 2.87
CA ASP A 107 -3.32 -10.44 2.17
C ASP A 107 -4.82 -10.62 1.91
N ALA A 108 -5.24 -11.84 1.56
CA ALA A 108 -6.66 -12.18 1.39
C ALA A 108 -7.49 -11.94 2.66
N ARG A 109 -6.93 -12.16 3.86
CA ARG A 109 -7.61 -11.87 5.13
C ARG A 109 -7.66 -10.38 5.40
N ILE A 110 -6.55 -9.66 5.15
CA ILE A 110 -6.48 -8.21 5.31
C ILE A 110 -7.55 -7.55 4.45
N LEU A 111 -7.66 -7.96 3.20
CA LEU A 111 -8.67 -7.47 2.27
C LEU A 111 -10.09 -7.74 2.79
N ARG A 112 -10.38 -8.97 3.20
CA ARG A 112 -11.71 -9.38 3.68
C ARG A 112 -12.19 -8.53 4.86
N GLU A 113 -11.29 -8.15 5.75
CA GLU A 113 -11.58 -7.36 6.95
C GLU A 113 -11.50 -5.83 6.70
N SER A 114 -11.19 -5.42 5.46
CA SER A 114 -10.98 -4.00 5.11
C SER A 114 -12.29 -3.28 4.77
N ALA A 115 -12.28 -1.95 4.93
CA ALA A 115 -13.34 -1.10 4.40
C ALA A 115 -13.37 -1.14 2.87
N LEU A 116 -12.21 -1.26 2.23
CA LEU A 116 -12.05 -1.34 0.77
C LEU A 116 -12.98 -2.39 0.15
N GLN A 117 -12.98 -3.62 0.69
CA GLN A 117 -13.85 -4.68 0.19
C GLN A 117 -15.32 -4.29 0.26
N ARG A 118 -15.76 -3.73 1.40
CA ARG A 118 -17.16 -3.31 1.58
C ARG A 118 -17.59 -2.22 0.59
N GLU A 119 -16.69 -1.27 0.30
CA GLU A 119 -16.97 -0.18 -0.65
C GLU A 119 -17.13 -0.69 -2.09
N PHE A 120 -16.25 -1.60 -2.52
CA PHE A 120 -16.35 -2.20 -3.85
C PHE A 120 -17.54 -3.15 -3.98
N GLU A 121 -17.84 -3.97 -2.96
CA GLU A 121 -18.99 -4.89 -2.97
C GLU A 121 -20.32 -4.15 -2.93
N ALA A 122 -20.37 -3.00 -2.29
CA ALA A 122 -21.54 -2.11 -2.30
C ALA A 122 -21.67 -1.27 -3.58
N GLY A 123 -20.74 -1.38 -4.53
CA GLY A 123 -20.76 -0.63 -5.79
C GLY A 123 -20.51 0.88 -5.65
N ARG A 124 -20.00 1.34 -4.49
CA ARG A 124 -19.68 2.76 -4.28
C ARG A 124 -18.42 3.20 -5.03
N VAL A 125 -17.51 2.26 -5.29
CA VAL A 125 -16.35 2.49 -6.17
C VAL A 125 -16.59 1.73 -7.49
N ASN A 126 -16.67 2.47 -8.59
CA ASN A 126 -16.86 1.89 -9.91
C ASN A 126 -15.51 1.70 -10.61
N GLY A 127 -15.04 0.45 -10.68
CA GLY A 127 -13.80 0.11 -11.35
C GLY A 127 -13.19 -1.19 -10.85
N LEU A 128 -12.00 -1.50 -11.36
CA LEU A 128 -11.26 -2.72 -11.06
C LEU A 128 -9.94 -2.39 -10.38
N LEU A 129 -9.54 -3.24 -9.44
CA LEU A 129 -8.17 -3.25 -8.91
C LEU A 129 -7.36 -4.40 -9.51
N LEU A 130 -6.04 -4.21 -9.62
CA LEU A 130 -5.09 -5.29 -9.89
C LEU A 130 -4.37 -5.65 -8.59
N GLY A 131 -4.40 -6.93 -8.24
CA GLY A 131 -3.66 -7.50 -7.09
C GLY A 131 -2.78 -8.67 -7.52
N ASP A 132 -1.90 -9.12 -6.64
CA ASP A 132 -1.11 -10.33 -6.89
C ASP A 132 -1.92 -11.61 -6.64
N SER A 133 -1.28 -12.76 -6.82
CA SER A 133 -1.89 -14.08 -6.58
C SER A 133 -2.22 -14.39 -5.12
N GLY A 134 -1.77 -13.57 -4.18
CA GLY A 134 -2.13 -13.65 -2.75
C GLY A 134 -3.53 -13.14 -2.44
N TYR A 135 -4.14 -12.41 -3.38
CA TYR A 135 -5.51 -11.92 -3.29
C TYR A 135 -6.51 -12.86 -3.98
N PRO A 136 -7.77 -12.91 -3.51
CA PRO A 136 -8.82 -13.67 -4.19
C PRO A 136 -9.28 -12.95 -5.46
N LEU A 137 -9.52 -13.70 -6.52
CA LEU A 137 -10.17 -13.17 -7.73
C LEU A 137 -11.61 -12.76 -7.40
N LYS A 138 -11.98 -11.52 -7.71
CA LYS A 138 -13.32 -10.95 -7.51
C LYS A 138 -13.80 -10.22 -8.78
N ARG A 139 -15.07 -9.84 -8.82
CA ARG A 139 -15.60 -9.05 -9.94
C ARG A 139 -14.82 -7.75 -10.14
N TRP A 140 -14.42 -7.12 -9.04
CA TRP A 140 -13.71 -5.84 -8.97
C TRP A 140 -12.21 -5.97 -8.69
N LEU A 141 -11.67 -7.17 -8.41
CA LEU A 141 -10.25 -7.42 -8.16
C LEU A 141 -9.74 -8.51 -9.10
N LYS A 142 -8.81 -8.13 -9.96
CA LYS A 142 -8.18 -9.02 -10.94
C LYS A 142 -6.80 -9.42 -10.49
N THR A 143 -6.54 -10.72 -10.55
CA THR A 143 -5.27 -11.35 -10.19
C THR A 143 -4.70 -12.08 -11.41
N PRO A 144 -3.42 -12.46 -11.40
CA PRO A 144 -2.83 -13.26 -12.47
C PRO A 144 -3.56 -14.60 -12.66
N VAL A 145 -3.61 -15.07 -13.88
CA VAL A 145 -4.06 -16.43 -14.20
C VAL A 145 -2.97 -17.41 -13.77
N ILE A 146 -3.33 -18.36 -12.89
CA ILE A 146 -2.44 -19.43 -12.44
C ILE A 146 -2.45 -20.51 -13.51
N ALA A 147 -1.27 -21.02 -13.91
CA ALA A 147 -1.11 -22.07 -14.93
C ALA A 147 -1.71 -21.65 -16.30
N GLU A 148 -1.10 -20.65 -16.93
CA GLU A 148 -1.46 -20.16 -18.26
C GLU A 148 -1.47 -21.30 -19.30
N ARG A 149 -2.56 -21.40 -20.07
CA ARG A 149 -2.74 -22.42 -21.11
C ARG A 149 -2.85 -21.81 -22.51
N THR A 150 -3.25 -20.55 -22.61
CA THR A 150 -3.50 -19.87 -23.88
C THR A 150 -2.59 -18.67 -24.08
N ALA A 151 -2.41 -18.26 -25.34
CA ALA A 151 -1.67 -17.04 -25.67
C ALA A 151 -2.36 -15.78 -25.13
N GLN A 152 -3.69 -15.80 -24.99
CA GLN A 152 -4.45 -14.69 -24.40
C GLN A 152 -4.16 -14.55 -22.90
N GLU A 153 -4.11 -15.67 -22.16
CA GLU A 153 -3.78 -15.68 -20.74
C GLU A 153 -2.36 -15.14 -20.48
N ARG A 154 -1.38 -15.56 -21.30
CA ARG A 154 -0.01 -15.02 -21.25
C ARG A 154 0.01 -13.51 -21.47
N ARG A 155 -0.64 -13.01 -22.53
CA ARG A 155 -0.75 -11.56 -22.80
C ARG A 155 -1.42 -10.80 -21.67
N TYR A 156 -2.45 -11.40 -21.06
CA TYR A 156 -3.10 -10.83 -19.90
C TYR A 156 -2.12 -10.71 -18.74
N ASN A 157 -1.41 -11.77 -18.39
CA ASN A 157 -0.46 -11.79 -17.27
C ASN A 157 0.71 -10.83 -17.49
N GLU A 158 1.22 -10.72 -18.69
CA GLU A 158 2.26 -9.73 -19.05
C GLU A 158 1.77 -8.30 -18.78
N LYS A 159 0.60 -7.95 -19.29
CA LYS A 159 0.00 -6.64 -19.07
C LYS A 159 -0.33 -6.40 -17.60
N HIS A 160 -0.86 -7.41 -16.91
CA HIS A 160 -1.18 -7.37 -15.49
C HIS A 160 0.09 -7.07 -14.67
N THR A 161 1.18 -7.81 -14.89
CA THR A 161 2.46 -7.63 -14.21
C THR A 161 3.03 -6.24 -14.46
N GLN A 162 3.06 -5.79 -15.73
CA GLN A 162 3.51 -4.44 -16.06
C GLN A 162 2.77 -3.35 -15.28
N ARG A 163 1.46 -3.52 -15.07
CA ARG A 163 0.66 -2.51 -14.38
C ARG A 163 0.78 -2.58 -12.88
N ARG A 164 0.88 -3.78 -12.34
CA ARG A 164 1.09 -3.97 -10.91
C ARG A 164 2.40 -3.34 -10.41
N ASN A 165 3.40 -3.20 -11.28
CA ASN A 165 4.64 -2.48 -11.00
C ASN A 165 4.40 -1.04 -10.47
N ILE A 166 3.23 -0.44 -10.71
CA ILE A 166 2.93 0.90 -10.20
C ILE A 166 2.82 0.90 -8.66
N VAL A 167 2.17 -0.11 -8.06
CA VAL A 167 2.06 -0.21 -6.60
C VAL A 167 3.38 -0.63 -5.98
N GLU A 168 4.16 -1.48 -6.63
CA GLU A 168 5.51 -1.84 -6.18
C GLU A 168 6.44 -0.62 -6.17
N ARG A 169 6.36 0.22 -7.21
CA ARG A 169 7.08 1.50 -7.26
C ARG A 169 6.60 2.47 -6.19
N CYS A 170 5.29 2.57 -5.96
CA CYS A 170 4.71 3.39 -4.90
C CYS A 170 5.27 2.98 -3.53
N ILE A 171 5.25 1.69 -3.21
CA ILE A 171 5.84 1.14 -1.99
C ILE A 171 7.35 1.42 -1.91
N GLY A 172 8.06 1.27 -3.02
CA GLY A 172 9.49 1.55 -3.11
C GLY A 172 9.83 3.02 -2.86
N VAL A 173 9.04 3.95 -3.37
CA VAL A 173 9.19 5.40 -3.13
C VAL A 173 8.92 5.72 -1.66
N LEU A 174 7.83 5.19 -1.10
CA LEU A 174 7.48 5.36 0.31
C LEU A 174 8.61 4.92 1.23
N LYS A 175 9.11 3.70 1.04
CA LYS A 175 10.18 3.14 1.87
C LYS A 175 11.50 3.88 1.70
N ARG A 176 11.84 4.37 0.51
CA ARG A 176 13.04 5.21 0.30
C ARG A 176 12.94 6.56 0.99
N ARG A 177 11.75 7.16 0.98
CA ARG A 177 11.51 8.45 1.64
C ARG A 177 11.56 8.31 3.16
N PHE A 178 10.98 7.25 3.68
CA PHE A 178 10.93 6.96 5.11
C PHE A 178 11.79 5.73 5.43
N HIS A 179 13.08 5.97 5.59
CA HIS A 179 14.08 4.91 5.74
C HIS A 179 13.83 3.97 6.93
N CYS A 180 13.12 4.46 7.97
CA CYS A 180 12.69 3.62 9.09
C CYS A 180 11.78 2.45 8.68
N LEU A 181 11.09 2.53 7.52
CA LEU A 181 10.29 1.43 6.99
C LEU A 181 11.13 0.29 6.37
N HIS A 182 12.41 0.54 6.09
CA HIS A 182 13.38 -0.48 5.67
C HIS A 182 14.10 -1.14 6.83
N SER A 183 14.27 -0.41 7.94
CA SER A 183 14.97 -0.89 9.12
C SER A 183 14.03 -1.55 10.11
N GLU A 184 14.59 -2.27 11.08
CA GLU A 184 13.82 -2.85 12.17
C GLU A 184 13.35 -1.77 13.14
N MET A 185 12.05 -1.60 13.26
CA MET A 185 11.45 -0.64 14.19
C MET A 185 11.37 -1.26 15.60
N ARG A 186 12.10 -0.67 16.55
CA ARG A 186 12.19 -1.12 17.95
C ARG A 186 11.15 -0.42 18.83
N MET A 187 9.90 -0.54 18.45
CA MET A 187 8.75 0.08 19.12
C MET A 187 7.61 -0.92 19.18
N HIS A 188 6.68 -0.70 20.11
CA HIS A 188 5.46 -1.52 20.19
C HIS A 188 4.69 -1.50 18.85
N PRO A 189 4.14 -2.64 18.39
CA PRO A 189 3.45 -2.75 17.09
C PRO A 189 2.40 -1.67 16.83
N GLU A 190 1.61 -1.32 17.84
CA GLU A 190 0.61 -0.25 17.72
C GLU A 190 1.25 1.11 17.36
N CYS A 191 2.39 1.45 17.99
CA CYS A 191 3.12 2.67 17.66
C CYS A 191 3.66 2.63 16.24
N VAL A 192 4.15 1.47 15.80
CA VAL A 192 4.61 1.26 14.41
C VAL A 192 3.46 1.48 13.42
N CYS A 193 2.28 0.94 13.68
CA CYS A 193 1.09 1.13 12.84
C CYS A 193 0.71 2.61 12.69
N VAL A 194 0.75 3.36 13.78
CA VAL A 194 0.47 4.81 13.79
C VAL A 194 1.51 5.58 12.99
N ILE A 195 2.80 5.23 13.13
CA ILE A 195 3.89 5.87 12.40
C ILE A 195 3.76 5.58 10.90
N ILE A 196 3.49 4.34 10.51
CA ILE A 196 3.27 3.97 9.10
C ILE A 196 2.14 4.82 8.50
N ALA A 197 1.01 4.95 9.20
CA ALA A 197 -0.11 5.75 8.75
C ALA A 197 0.26 7.25 8.62
N ALA A 198 0.98 7.81 9.58
CA ALA A 198 1.42 9.20 9.56
C ALA A 198 2.39 9.52 8.41
N GLN A 199 3.29 8.62 8.07
CA GLN A 199 4.25 8.80 6.97
C GLN A 199 3.58 8.91 5.60
N HIS A 200 2.47 8.20 5.39
CA HIS A 200 1.70 8.31 4.16
C HIS A 200 1.06 9.69 3.97
N LEU A 201 0.67 10.34 5.06
CA LEU A 201 0.17 11.71 5.00
C LEU A 201 1.25 12.68 4.53
N CYS A 202 2.45 12.56 5.10
CA CYS A 202 3.59 13.41 4.70
C CYS A 202 4.00 13.21 3.24
N GLU A 203 3.75 12.06 2.64
CA GLU A 203 4.01 11.81 1.23
C GLU A 203 3.04 12.57 0.32
N LYS A 204 1.77 12.65 0.67
CA LYS A 204 0.77 13.41 -0.09
C LYS A 204 0.96 14.92 -0.02
N GLU A 205 1.35 15.44 1.14
CA GLU A 205 1.62 16.88 1.31
C GLU A 205 2.88 17.35 0.57
N ASN A 206 3.86 16.44 0.37
CA ASN A 206 5.11 16.71 -0.34
C ASN A 206 5.40 15.58 -1.34
N PRO A 207 4.69 15.52 -2.48
CA PRO A 207 4.97 14.49 -3.47
C PRO A 207 6.42 14.63 -3.99
N PRO A 208 7.12 13.52 -4.27
CA PRO A 208 8.46 13.60 -4.84
C PRO A 208 8.40 14.40 -6.14
N SER A 209 9.24 15.41 -6.26
CA SER A 209 9.35 16.22 -7.48
C SER A 209 9.50 15.27 -8.68
N ARG A 210 8.59 15.36 -9.65
CA ARG A 210 8.73 14.66 -10.93
C ARG A 210 10.04 15.15 -11.54
N ARG A 211 11.08 14.34 -11.51
CA ARG A 211 12.23 14.58 -12.38
C ARG A 211 11.69 14.43 -13.80
N ILE A 212 11.42 15.56 -14.42
CA ILE A 212 11.25 15.65 -15.87
C ILE A 212 12.62 15.20 -16.40
N GLY A 213 12.68 13.98 -16.92
CA GLY A 213 13.84 13.52 -17.67
C GLY A 213 13.94 14.43 -18.87
N THR A 214 14.80 15.45 -18.79
CA THR A 214 15.29 16.15 -19.95
C THR A 214 16.09 15.13 -20.75
N GLY A 215 15.44 14.52 -21.72
CA GLY A 215 16.08 13.81 -22.79
C GLY A 215 16.87 14.86 -23.57
N GLY A 216 18.17 14.93 -23.31
CA GLY A 216 19.10 15.68 -24.12
C GLY A 216 19.69 14.79 -25.18
N GLY A 217 19.59 15.27 -26.41
CA GLY A 217 20.51 15.05 -27.50
C GLY A 217 20.67 13.65 -28.05
#